data_cf49982bce783bb04c85fa035e71cc5e
#
_entry.id   cf49982bce783bb04c85fa035e71cc5e
#
_cell.length_a   1.000
_cell.length_b   1.000
_cell.length_c   1.000
_cell.angle_alpha   90.00
_cell.angle_beta   90.00
_cell.angle_gamma   90.00
#
_symmetry.space_group_name_H-M   'P 1'
#
loop_
_entity.id
_entity.type
_entity.pdbx_description
1 polymer ?
#
loop_
_entity_poly.entity_id
_entity_poly.type
_entity_poly.pdbx_seq_one_letter_code
_entity_poly.pdbx_strand_id
1 'polypeptide(L)'
;MKQVINCLKENNPLINKKLKEVSVDEGLKIAEELFRILNERKDGIGLAANQVGIDASVAVVNVREPIILINPKIIKQWEPVPYFEGCLSFKGKSVQTQRYSNIIIKTEQEEAEWYFSGAPNPSDGKGSWEKQEQSKHDQELRLLEAICVQHEIDHLNGITISDRQMLTTIVNTEKFGRNEIVMITNGEETKELKYKKAKPLID
;
A
#
# COMPACT_ATOMS: atom_id res chain seq x y z
N MET A 1 -1.39 8.04 26.42
CA MET A 1 -2.08 8.01 25.11
C MET A 1 -1.10 7.45 24.08
N LYS A 2 -1.50 6.44 23.29
CA LYS A 2 -0.62 5.93 22.22
C LYS A 2 -0.55 6.95 21.10
N GLN A 3 0.60 7.01 20.43
CA GLN A 3 0.86 7.90 19.29
C GLN A 3 1.59 7.12 18.20
N VAL A 4 1.58 7.63 16.98
CA VAL A 4 2.34 7.06 15.89
C VAL A 4 3.83 7.18 16.16
N ILE A 5 4.54 6.06 16.12
CA ILE A 5 5.98 5.97 16.35
C ILE A 5 6.71 6.41 15.07
N ASN A 6 7.56 7.41 15.18
CA ASN A 6 8.41 7.85 14.07
C ASN A 6 9.66 6.96 14.01
N CYS A 7 9.66 5.97 13.12
CA CYS A 7 10.75 4.99 12.98
C CYS A 7 12.08 5.57 12.51
N LEU A 8 12.11 6.82 12.05
CA LEU A 8 13.36 7.55 11.75
C LEU A 8 14.02 8.13 12.99
N LYS A 9 13.30 8.22 14.12
CA LYS A 9 13.77 8.82 15.39
C LYS A 9 13.75 7.84 16.54
N GLU A 10 12.87 6.86 16.50
CA GLU A 10 12.59 5.94 17.61
C GLU A 10 12.59 4.49 17.10
N ASN A 11 13.06 3.57 17.94
CA ASN A 11 12.98 2.15 17.61
C ASN A 11 11.55 1.64 17.80
N ASN A 12 11.01 1.03 16.75
CA ASN A 12 9.74 0.32 16.79
C ASN A 12 9.98 -1.17 16.46
N PRO A 13 10.02 -2.06 17.45
CA PRO A 13 10.34 -3.47 17.23
C PRO A 13 9.26 -4.23 16.44
N LEU A 14 8.07 -3.64 16.28
CA LEU A 14 6.94 -4.25 15.58
C LEU A 14 6.88 -3.87 14.11
N ILE A 15 7.62 -2.84 13.66
CA ILE A 15 7.43 -2.28 12.31
C ILE A 15 7.77 -3.28 11.19
N ASN A 16 8.74 -4.16 11.43
CA ASN A 16 9.17 -5.20 10.50
C ASN A 16 8.72 -6.61 10.94
N LYS A 17 7.72 -6.69 11.79
CA LYS A 17 7.21 -7.96 12.33
C LYS A 17 5.82 -8.25 11.78
N LYS A 18 5.58 -9.49 11.32
CA LYS A 18 4.23 -9.96 11.07
C LYS A 18 3.45 -9.98 12.38
N LEU A 19 2.30 -9.33 12.41
CA LEU A 19 1.50 -9.14 13.61
C LEU A 19 0.62 -10.36 13.90
N LYS A 20 0.21 -10.49 15.15
CA LYS A 20 -0.65 -11.57 15.63
C LYS A 20 -2.08 -11.35 15.19
N GLU A 21 -2.73 -12.44 14.74
CA GLU A 21 -4.17 -12.45 14.54
C GLU A 21 -4.89 -12.29 15.90
N VAL A 22 -6.02 -11.60 15.89
CA VAL A 22 -6.84 -11.33 17.09
C VAL A 22 -8.30 -11.68 16.82
N SER A 23 -9.10 -11.81 17.89
CA SER A 23 -10.54 -11.97 17.73
C SER A 23 -11.19 -10.71 17.18
N VAL A 24 -12.38 -10.83 16.59
CA VAL A 24 -13.15 -9.69 16.07
C VAL A 24 -13.41 -8.66 17.17
N ASP A 25 -13.83 -9.09 18.36
CA ASP A 25 -14.12 -8.19 19.48
C ASP A 25 -12.90 -7.40 19.97
N GLU A 26 -11.74 -8.03 20.00
CA GLU A 26 -10.47 -7.36 20.30
C GLU A 26 -10.08 -6.41 19.17
N GLY A 27 -10.21 -6.87 17.93
CA GLY A 27 -9.90 -6.08 16.74
C GLY A 27 -10.73 -4.81 16.64
N LEU A 28 -12.02 -4.86 16.96
CA LEU A 28 -12.90 -3.68 16.96
C LEU A 28 -12.48 -2.64 18.00
N LYS A 29 -12.09 -3.06 19.21
CA LYS A 29 -11.59 -2.14 20.25
C LYS A 29 -10.27 -1.47 19.84
N ILE A 30 -9.37 -2.23 19.20
CA ILE A 30 -8.12 -1.68 18.66
C ILE A 30 -8.42 -0.70 17.52
N ALA A 31 -9.32 -1.03 16.61
CA ALA A 31 -9.71 -0.17 15.49
C ALA A 31 -10.29 1.17 15.97
N GLU A 32 -11.10 1.17 17.03
CA GLU A 32 -11.61 2.39 17.65
C GLU A 32 -10.45 3.29 18.15
N GLU A 33 -9.45 2.72 18.83
CA GLU A 33 -8.26 3.48 19.25
C GLU A 33 -7.46 4.01 18.04
N LEU A 34 -7.29 3.19 16.99
CA LEU A 34 -6.60 3.61 15.76
C LEU A 34 -7.32 4.77 15.07
N PHE A 35 -8.64 4.72 14.93
CA PHE A 35 -9.41 5.81 14.36
C PHE A 35 -9.31 7.09 15.20
N ARG A 36 -9.34 6.98 16.53
CA ARG A 36 -9.14 8.13 17.40
C ARG A 36 -7.79 8.80 17.14
N ILE A 37 -6.71 8.01 17.06
CA ILE A 37 -5.36 8.53 16.78
C ILE A 37 -5.28 9.11 15.36
N LEU A 38 -5.87 8.44 14.37
CA LEU A 38 -5.87 8.90 12.97
C LEU A 38 -6.64 10.21 12.82
N ASN A 39 -7.79 10.37 13.48
CA ASN A 39 -8.64 11.57 13.43
C ASN A 39 -8.00 12.78 14.14
N GLU A 40 -7.16 12.56 15.15
CA GLU A 40 -6.37 13.63 15.77
C GLU A 40 -5.28 14.16 14.83
N ARG A 41 -4.91 13.36 13.81
CA ARG A 41 -3.94 13.72 12.78
C ARG A 41 -4.65 14.20 11.52
N LYS A 42 -4.11 15.24 10.91
CA LYS A 42 -4.65 15.80 9.64
C LYS A 42 -3.86 15.35 8.42
N ASP A 43 -2.85 14.50 8.61
CA ASP A 43 -1.86 14.13 7.60
C ASP A 43 -1.88 12.63 7.25
N GLY A 44 -2.86 11.85 7.76
CA GLY A 44 -2.98 10.42 7.53
C GLY A 44 -4.36 10.00 7.04
N ILE A 45 -4.41 8.95 6.22
CA ILE A 45 -5.62 8.33 5.68
C ILE A 45 -5.72 6.84 6.01
N GLY A 46 -4.69 6.28 6.63
CA GLY A 46 -4.65 4.91 7.12
C GLY A 46 -3.71 4.79 8.32
N LEU A 47 -3.91 3.76 9.14
CA LEU A 47 -3.11 3.49 10.32
C LEU A 47 -3.18 2.02 10.72
N ALA A 48 -2.04 1.36 10.85
CA ALA A 48 -1.90 -0.01 11.32
C ALA A 48 -1.46 -0.07 12.79
N ALA A 49 -1.83 -1.14 13.48
CA ALA A 49 -1.60 -1.32 14.90
C ALA A 49 -0.11 -1.29 15.29
N ASN A 50 0.80 -1.84 14.46
CA ASN A 50 2.23 -1.80 14.73
C ASN A 50 2.81 -0.38 14.73
N GLN A 51 2.22 0.55 14.00
CA GLN A 51 2.66 1.95 13.96
C GLN A 51 2.45 2.67 15.29
N VAL A 52 1.60 2.13 16.17
CA VAL A 52 1.34 2.64 17.53
C VAL A 52 1.77 1.66 18.63
N GLY A 53 2.59 0.67 18.27
CA GLY A 53 3.16 -0.28 19.24
C GLY A 53 2.18 -1.34 19.74
N ILE A 54 1.18 -1.72 18.93
CA ILE A 54 0.23 -2.82 19.22
C ILE A 54 0.57 -4.00 18.31
N ASP A 55 0.80 -5.19 18.91
CA ASP A 55 1.08 -6.45 18.19
C ASP A 55 -0.26 -7.16 17.86
N ALA A 56 -1.03 -6.58 16.95
CA ALA A 56 -2.32 -7.09 16.51
C ALA A 56 -2.52 -6.84 15.01
N SER A 57 -3.03 -7.81 14.29
CA SER A 57 -3.32 -7.70 12.84
C SER A 57 -4.60 -6.89 12.60
N VAL A 58 -4.53 -5.60 12.94
CA VAL A 58 -5.64 -4.64 12.82
C VAL A 58 -5.13 -3.36 12.18
N ALA A 59 -5.88 -2.84 11.20
CA ALA A 59 -5.64 -1.54 10.61
C ALA A 59 -6.94 -0.81 10.32
N VAL A 60 -6.85 0.49 10.10
CA VAL A 60 -7.97 1.34 9.68
C VAL A 60 -7.59 2.16 8.47
N VAL A 61 -8.56 2.42 7.60
CA VAL A 61 -8.44 3.27 6.41
C VAL A 61 -9.61 4.25 6.41
N ASN A 62 -9.35 5.50 6.05
CA ASN A 62 -10.36 6.55 5.98
C ASN A 62 -10.11 7.43 4.75
N VAL A 63 -10.44 6.91 3.56
CA VAL A 63 -10.31 7.61 2.28
C VAL A 63 -11.68 8.09 1.81
N ARG A 64 -12.60 7.18 1.53
CA ARG A 64 -13.97 7.47 1.09
C ARG A 64 -14.95 7.25 2.22
N GLU A 65 -14.88 6.08 2.83
CA GLU A 65 -15.64 5.68 4.02
C GLU A 65 -14.67 5.05 5.03
N PRO A 66 -14.96 5.10 6.33
CA PRO A 66 -14.17 4.42 7.34
C PRO A 66 -14.20 2.90 7.15
N ILE A 67 -13.02 2.29 7.04
CA ILE A 67 -12.83 0.86 6.85
C ILE A 67 -12.03 0.30 8.01
N ILE A 68 -12.48 -0.81 8.59
CA ILE A 68 -11.77 -1.59 9.59
C ILE A 68 -11.24 -2.87 8.93
N LEU A 69 -10.00 -3.20 9.17
CA LEU A 69 -9.33 -4.38 8.66
C LEU A 69 -8.87 -5.24 9.85
N ILE A 70 -9.54 -6.38 10.09
CA ILE A 70 -9.15 -7.34 11.14
C ILE A 70 -8.69 -8.62 10.46
N ASN A 71 -7.42 -9.02 10.71
CA ASN A 71 -6.76 -10.17 10.10
C ASN A 71 -6.90 -10.21 8.57
N PRO A 72 -6.72 -9.09 7.85
CA PRO A 72 -6.98 -9.03 6.42
C PRO A 72 -5.97 -9.86 5.63
N LYS A 73 -6.46 -10.49 4.55
CA LYS A 73 -5.63 -11.25 3.61
C LYS A 73 -5.97 -10.84 2.19
N ILE A 74 -4.97 -10.49 1.39
CA ILE A 74 -5.17 -10.25 -0.05
C ILE A 74 -5.36 -11.62 -0.72
N ILE A 75 -6.51 -11.80 -1.37
CA ILE A 75 -6.87 -13.03 -2.07
C ILE A 75 -6.48 -12.95 -3.54
N LYS A 76 -6.63 -11.77 -4.15
CA LYS A 76 -6.29 -11.53 -5.55
C LYS A 76 -5.89 -10.07 -5.74
N GLN A 77 -4.96 -9.84 -6.68
CA GLN A 77 -4.54 -8.50 -7.09
C GLN A 77 -4.16 -8.51 -8.56
N TRP A 78 -4.46 -7.42 -9.29
CA TRP A 78 -4.14 -7.30 -10.72
C TRP A 78 -4.08 -5.83 -11.15
N GLU A 79 -3.58 -5.60 -12.35
CA GLU A 79 -3.29 -4.28 -12.92
C GLU A 79 -2.29 -3.49 -12.07
N PRO A 80 -0.99 -3.82 -12.19
CA PRO A 80 0.05 -3.13 -11.44
C PRO A 80 0.12 -1.66 -11.85
N VAL A 81 0.30 -0.78 -10.88
CA VAL A 81 0.39 0.66 -11.06
C VAL A 81 1.51 1.23 -10.18
N PRO A 82 2.41 2.06 -10.74
CA PRO A 82 3.37 2.80 -9.93
C PRO A 82 2.65 3.89 -9.14
N TYR A 83 3.00 4.04 -7.86
CA TYR A 83 2.40 5.06 -7.01
C TYR A 83 3.42 5.65 -6.04
N PHE A 84 3.33 6.97 -5.79
CA PHE A 84 4.16 7.62 -4.78
C PHE A 84 3.45 7.60 -3.43
N GLU A 85 4.08 6.96 -2.44
CA GLU A 85 3.55 6.80 -1.10
C GLU A 85 4.42 7.49 -0.06
N GLY A 86 3.75 8.08 0.94
CA GLY A 86 4.33 8.41 2.22
C GLY A 86 3.86 7.44 3.30
N CYS A 87 4.45 7.51 4.48
CA CYS A 87 4.04 6.73 5.64
C CYS A 87 4.18 7.56 6.91
N LEU A 88 3.18 7.49 7.79
CA LEU A 88 3.17 8.22 9.06
C LEU A 88 4.35 7.85 9.97
N SER A 89 4.82 6.59 9.90
CA SER A 89 5.98 6.11 10.66
C SER A 89 7.33 6.51 10.04
N PHE A 90 7.35 6.97 8.79
CA PHE A 90 8.56 7.42 8.07
C PHE A 90 8.38 8.85 7.59
N LYS A 91 8.14 9.76 8.53
CA LYS A 91 7.77 11.15 8.26
C LYS A 91 8.77 11.84 7.34
N GLY A 92 8.26 12.40 6.24
CA GLY A 92 9.06 13.10 5.23
C GLY A 92 9.73 12.19 4.20
N LYS A 93 9.59 10.86 4.32
CA LYS A 93 10.00 9.92 3.28
C LYS A 93 8.83 9.68 2.33
N SER A 94 9.10 9.84 1.04
CA SER A 94 8.19 9.44 -0.05
C SER A 94 8.96 8.56 -1.01
N VAL A 95 8.36 7.45 -1.41
CA VAL A 95 8.96 6.47 -2.32
C VAL A 95 7.97 6.08 -3.41
N GLN A 96 8.48 5.78 -4.58
CA GLN A 96 7.67 5.15 -5.62
C GLN A 96 7.62 3.65 -5.36
N THR A 97 6.41 3.12 -5.29
CA THR A 97 6.13 1.69 -5.07
C THR A 97 5.36 1.13 -6.26
N GLN A 98 5.36 -0.19 -6.41
CA GLN A 98 4.42 -0.88 -7.28
C GLN A 98 3.25 -1.38 -6.45
N ARG A 99 2.05 -0.90 -6.79
CA ARG A 99 0.77 -1.33 -6.21
C ARG A 99 -0.10 -1.96 -7.28
N TYR A 100 -1.29 -2.37 -6.90
CA TYR A 100 -2.30 -2.89 -7.82
C TYR A 100 -3.54 -2.01 -7.74
N SER A 101 -4.09 -1.65 -8.92
CA SER A 101 -5.31 -0.84 -8.98
C SER A 101 -6.53 -1.61 -8.51
N ASN A 102 -6.47 -2.95 -8.56
CA ASN A 102 -7.56 -3.82 -8.16
C ASN A 102 -7.08 -4.88 -7.18
N ILE A 103 -7.80 -5.03 -6.07
CA ILE A 103 -7.55 -6.07 -5.08
C ILE A 103 -8.85 -6.67 -4.58
N ILE A 104 -8.79 -7.94 -4.22
CA ILE A 104 -9.81 -8.63 -3.44
C ILE A 104 -9.17 -9.03 -2.12
N ILE A 105 -9.80 -8.67 -1.01
CA ILE A 105 -9.37 -9.06 0.32
C ILE A 105 -10.47 -9.83 1.05
N LYS A 106 -10.04 -10.60 2.03
CA LYS A 106 -10.91 -11.23 3.03
C LYS A 106 -10.49 -10.76 4.41
N THR A 107 -11.46 -10.55 5.29
CA THR A 107 -11.24 -10.11 6.68
C THR A 107 -11.89 -11.10 7.64
N GLU A 108 -11.56 -11.03 8.93
CA GLU A 108 -12.14 -11.91 9.94
C GLU A 108 -13.56 -11.48 10.35
N GLN A 109 -13.88 -10.17 10.22
CA GLN A 109 -15.18 -9.65 10.65
C GLN A 109 -16.33 -9.97 9.71
N GLU A 110 -16.06 -10.37 8.45
CA GLU A 110 -17.09 -10.69 7.46
C GLU A 110 -16.71 -11.91 6.62
N GLU A 111 -17.68 -12.72 6.28
CA GLU A 111 -17.47 -13.86 5.37
C GLU A 111 -17.30 -13.42 3.92
N ALA A 112 -17.89 -12.28 3.55
CA ALA A 112 -17.82 -11.73 2.20
C ALA A 112 -16.41 -11.25 1.84
N GLU A 113 -16.06 -11.42 0.59
CA GLU A 113 -14.84 -10.81 0.03
C GLU A 113 -15.10 -9.35 -0.31
N TRP A 114 -14.12 -8.49 0.00
CA TRP A 114 -14.20 -7.06 -0.30
C TRP A 114 -13.39 -6.76 -1.55
N TYR A 115 -14.01 -6.07 -2.47
CA TYR A 115 -13.38 -5.65 -3.73
C TYR A 115 -13.08 -4.15 -3.71
N PHE A 116 -11.82 -3.81 -3.95
CA PHE A 116 -11.35 -2.43 -4.14
C PHE A 116 -10.84 -2.28 -5.56
N SER A 117 -11.33 -1.25 -6.27
CA SER A 117 -10.98 -1.02 -7.66
C SER A 117 -10.74 0.46 -7.93
N GLY A 118 -9.57 0.78 -8.43
CA GLY A 118 -9.25 2.09 -8.99
C GLY A 118 -9.74 2.30 -10.42
N ALA A 119 -10.21 1.25 -11.09
CA ALA A 119 -10.79 1.30 -12.43
C ALA A 119 -12.24 0.81 -12.42
N PRO A 120 -13.09 1.27 -13.37
CA PRO A 120 -14.42 0.67 -13.54
C PRO A 120 -14.28 -0.81 -13.83
N ASN A 121 -15.00 -1.67 -13.10
CA ASN A 121 -14.96 -3.11 -13.32
C ASN A 121 -15.63 -3.45 -14.67
N PRO A 122 -14.90 -3.99 -15.67
CA PRO A 122 -15.52 -4.36 -16.95
C PRO A 122 -16.39 -5.61 -16.86
N SER A 123 -16.35 -6.36 -15.74
CA SER A 123 -16.99 -7.67 -15.62
C SER A 123 -18.35 -7.68 -14.92
N ASP A 124 -18.88 -6.55 -14.49
CA ASP A 124 -20.23 -6.51 -13.89
C ASP A 124 -21.34 -6.68 -14.93
N GLY A 125 -21.15 -7.53 -15.89
CA GLY A 125 -22.01 -8.07 -16.94
C GLY A 125 -23.54 -7.81 -16.93
N LYS A 126 -24.01 -6.74 -16.31
CA LYS A 126 -25.36 -6.20 -16.38
C LYS A 126 -25.30 -4.84 -17.06
N GLY A 127 -25.41 -4.90 -18.40
CA GLY A 127 -25.54 -3.74 -19.25
C GLY A 127 -26.76 -2.89 -18.90
N SER A 128 -26.58 -1.92 -18.08
CA SER A 128 -27.21 -0.62 -18.12
C SER A 128 -26.33 0.36 -17.35
N TRP A 129 -25.14 0.55 -17.86
CA TRP A 129 -24.37 1.73 -17.49
C TRP A 129 -25.01 2.91 -18.20
N GLU A 130 -26.03 3.49 -17.60
CA GLU A 130 -26.15 4.91 -17.73
C GLU A 130 -24.79 5.43 -17.33
N LYS A 131 -24.14 6.12 -18.27
CA LYS A 131 -22.87 6.80 -18.07
C LYS A 131 -23.08 7.87 -16.99
N GLN A 132 -23.10 7.45 -15.73
CA GLN A 132 -22.65 8.34 -14.68
C GLN A 132 -21.16 8.48 -14.97
N GLU A 133 -20.81 9.63 -15.53
CA GLU A 133 -19.44 10.11 -15.52
C GLU A 133 -19.02 10.11 -14.06
N GLN A 134 -18.44 8.99 -13.62
CA GLN A 134 -17.70 8.97 -12.35
C GLN A 134 -16.69 10.08 -12.49
N SER A 135 -16.80 11.09 -11.65
CA SER A 135 -15.91 12.22 -11.76
C SER A 135 -14.49 11.68 -11.68
N LYS A 136 -13.54 12.26 -12.41
CA LYS A 136 -12.12 11.90 -12.32
C LYS A 136 -11.65 11.82 -10.85
N HIS A 137 -12.19 12.68 -10.02
CA HIS A 137 -11.95 12.72 -8.59
C HIS A 137 -12.42 11.43 -7.86
N ASP A 138 -13.58 10.86 -8.20
CA ASP A 138 -14.03 9.59 -7.59
C ASP A 138 -13.11 8.41 -7.98
N GLN A 139 -12.63 8.38 -9.23
CA GLN A 139 -11.66 7.37 -9.68
C GLN A 139 -10.33 7.49 -8.93
N GLU A 140 -9.83 8.72 -8.73
CA GLU A 140 -8.61 8.98 -7.95
C GLU A 140 -8.76 8.53 -6.49
N LEU A 141 -9.91 8.79 -5.86
CA LEU A 141 -10.20 8.36 -4.49
C LEU A 141 -10.32 6.84 -4.37
N ARG A 142 -10.93 6.16 -5.34
CA ARG A 142 -11.00 4.68 -5.38
C ARG A 142 -9.62 4.05 -5.49
N LEU A 143 -8.79 4.58 -6.38
CA LEU A 143 -7.41 4.13 -6.52
C LEU A 143 -6.63 4.35 -5.24
N LEU A 144 -6.74 5.53 -4.64
CA LEU A 144 -6.08 5.87 -3.38
C LEU A 144 -6.51 4.92 -2.25
N GLU A 145 -7.81 4.60 -2.16
CA GLU A 145 -8.35 3.65 -1.18
C GLU A 145 -7.76 2.25 -1.36
N ALA A 146 -7.76 1.72 -2.62
CA ALA A 146 -7.16 0.41 -2.92
C ALA A 146 -5.67 0.35 -2.56
N ILE A 147 -4.93 1.43 -2.81
CA ILE A 147 -3.50 1.53 -2.47
C ILE A 147 -3.31 1.63 -0.96
N CYS A 148 -4.11 2.44 -0.27
CA CYS A 148 -4.05 2.59 1.18
C CYS A 148 -4.32 1.25 1.89
N VAL A 149 -5.33 0.48 1.45
CA VAL A 149 -5.60 -0.86 1.99
C VAL A 149 -4.38 -1.78 1.83
N GLN A 150 -3.70 -1.78 0.67
CA GLN A 150 -2.48 -2.55 0.47
C GLN A 150 -1.34 -2.09 1.40
N HIS A 151 -1.20 -0.78 1.59
CA HIS A 151 -0.20 -0.20 2.47
C HIS A 151 -0.40 -0.66 3.92
N GLU A 152 -1.64 -0.60 4.42
CA GLU A 152 -1.94 -1.02 5.78
C GLU A 152 -1.77 -2.54 5.97
N ILE A 153 -2.16 -3.36 4.97
CA ILE A 153 -1.93 -4.82 5.00
C ILE A 153 -0.43 -5.14 4.99
N ASP A 154 0.39 -4.38 4.26
CA ASP A 154 1.85 -4.53 4.31
C ASP A 154 2.36 -4.31 5.74
N HIS A 155 1.94 -3.26 6.43
CA HIS A 155 2.30 -3.03 7.83
C HIS A 155 1.96 -4.21 8.74
N LEU A 156 0.79 -4.84 8.55
CA LEU A 156 0.38 -6.01 9.32
C LEU A 156 1.27 -7.24 9.07
N ASN A 157 1.91 -7.29 7.91
CA ASN A 157 2.86 -8.33 7.52
C ASN A 157 4.33 -7.97 7.79
N GLY A 158 4.60 -6.83 8.42
CA GLY A 158 5.95 -6.34 8.71
C GLY A 158 6.70 -5.81 7.50
N ILE A 159 5.97 -5.39 6.47
CA ILE A 159 6.50 -4.81 5.23
C ILE A 159 6.34 -3.29 5.31
N THR A 160 7.36 -2.56 4.94
CA THR A 160 7.36 -1.09 4.92
C THR A 160 7.40 -0.54 3.49
N ILE A 161 7.17 0.77 3.34
CA ILE A 161 7.34 1.43 2.03
C ILE A 161 8.76 1.31 1.47
N SER A 162 9.76 1.09 2.34
CA SER A 162 11.15 0.90 1.91
C SER A 162 11.34 -0.44 1.22
N ASP A 163 10.63 -1.48 1.67
CA ASP A 163 10.69 -2.83 1.10
C ASP A 163 9.94 -2.90 -0.24
N ARG A 164 8.99 -1.98 -0.46
CA ARG A 164 8.22 -1.85 -1.70
C ARG A 164 8.78 -0.81 -2.67
N GLN A 165 9.83 -0.12 -2.28
CA GLN A 165 10.42 0.91 -3.12
C GLN A 165 10.84 0.32 -4.47
N MET A 166 10.27 0.86 -5.53
CA MET A 166 10.79 0.62 -6.88
C MET A 166 12.16 1.28 -6.96
N LEU A 167 13.18 0.46 -7.14
CA LEU A 167 14.50 0.99 -7.44
C LEU A 167 14.45 1.51 -8.89
N THR A 168 14.00 2.72 -9.06
CA THR A 168 14.29 3.46 -10.27
C THR A 168 15.78 3.72 -10.22
N THR A 169 16.57 2.87 -10.84
CA THR A 169 17.89 3.27 -11.24
C THR A 169 17.65 4.43 -12.19
N ILE A 170 17.84 5.69 -11.71
CA ILE A 170 18.01 6.82 -12.59
C ILE A 170 19.34 6.55 -13.30
N VAL A 171 19.27 5.69 -14.30
CA VAL A 171 20.32 5.60 -15.29
C VAL A 171 20.26 6.97 -15.96
N ASN A 172 21.26 7.79 -15.67
CA ASN A 172 21.42 9.06 -16.36
C ASN A 172 21.69 8.71 -17.83
N THR A 173 20.61 8.54 -18.58
CA THR A 173 20.61 7.96 -19.94
C THR A 173 21.42 8.78 -20.94
N GLU A 174 21.70 10.04 -20.62
CA GLU A 174 22.51 10.94 -21.44
C GLU A 174 24.01 10.61 -21.44
N LYS A 175 24.47 9.75 -20.52
CA LYS A 175 25.91 9.47 -20.32
C LYS A 175 26.37 8.08 -20.71
N PHE A 176 25.46 7.14 -21.03
CA PHE A 176 25.86 5.76 -21.33
C PHE A 176 25.99 5.52 -22.84
N GLY A 177 27.15 5.04 -23.23
CA GLY A 177 27.39 4.55 -24.59
C GLY A 177 26.60 3.26 -24.86
N ARG A 178 26.15 3.05 -26.10
CA ARG A 178 25.32 1.92 -26.54
C ARG A 178 25.84 0.54 -26.08
N ASN A 179 27.15 0.40 -25.95
CA ASN A 179 27.82 -0.86 -25.56
C ASN A 179 28.34 -0.86 -24.12
N GLU A 180 28.11 0.20 -23.38
CA GLU A 180 28.51 0.30 -21.97
C GLU A 180 27.74 -0.69 -21.12
N ILE A 181 28.42 -1.30 -20.14
CA ILE A 181 27.82 -2.27 -19.24
C ILE A 181 27.16 -1.47 -18.11
N VAL A 182 25.89 -1.76 -17.89
CA VAL A 182 25.08 -1.18 -16.80
C VAL A 182 24.50 -2.30 -15.93
N MET A 183 24.37 -2.04 -14.67
CA MET A 183 23.69 -2.94 -13.73
C MET A 183 22.22 -2.55 -13.67
N ILE A 184 21.34 -3.51 -13.87
CA ILE A 184 19.90 -3.35 -13.66
C ILE A 184 19.44 -4.29 -12.55
N THR A 185 18.51 -3.85 -11.74
CA THR A 185 17.95 -4.66 -10.65
C THR A 185 16.45 -4.49 -10.56
N ASN A 186 15.75 -5.58 -10.24
CA ASN A 186 14.33 -5.55 -9.90
C ASN A 186 14.09 -5.62 -8.38
N GLY A 187 15.16 -5.46 -7.58
CA GLY A 187 15.11 -5.58 -6.11
C GLY A 187 15.45 -6.98 -5.58
N GLU A 188 15.24 -8.03 -6.38
CA GLU A 188 15.55 -9.42 -6.02
C GLU A 188 16.81 -9.93 -6.75
N GLU A 189 16.94 -9.57 -8.01
CA GLU A 189 18.07 -9.95 -8.85
C GLU A 189 18.74 -8.72 -9.46
N THR A 190 20.07 -8.78 -9.56
CA THR A 190 20.88 -7.78 -10.26
C THR A 190 21.53 -8.43 -11.49
N LYS A 191 21.42 -7.79 -12.66
CA LYS A 191 22.00 -8.27 -13.91
C LYS A 191 22.89 -7.22 -14.57
N GLU A 192 24.04 -7.64 -15.04
CA GLU A 192 24.90 -6.82 -15.88
C GLU A 192 24.48 -6.96 -17.35
N LEU A 193 24.12 -5.86 -17.98
CA LEU A 193 23.73 -5.83 -19.39
C LEU A 193 24.39 -4.66 -20.12
N LYS A 194 24.64 -4.84 -21.44
CA LYS A 194 24.96 -3.68 -22.28
C LYS A 194 23.77 -2.73 -22.31
N TYR A 195 24.02 -1.42 -22.21
CA TYR A 195 22.96 -0.41 -22.14
C TYR A 195 21.88 -0.58 -23.24
N LYS A 196 22.27 -0.93 -24.48
CA LYS A 196 21.33 -1.22 -25.57
C LYS A 196 20.32 -2.36 -25.28
N LYS A 197 20.68 -3.29 -24.36
CA LYS A 197 19.81 -4.40 -23.92
C LYS A 197 19.06 -4.07 -22.65
N ALA A 198 19.63 -3.19 -21.82
CA ALA A 198 19.03 -2.73 -20.58
C ALA A 198 17.91 -1.70 -20.83
N LYS A 199 18.11 -0.81 -21.81
CA LYS A 199 17.19 0.29 -22.09
C LYS A 199 15.71 -0.14 -22.26
N PRO A 200 15.36 -1.18 -23.06
CA PRO A 200 13.96 -1.62 -23.17
C PRO A 200 13.36 -2.24 -21.91
N LEU A 201 14.18 -2.50 -20.88
CA LEU A 201 13.76 -3.05 -19.59
C LEU A 201 13.63 -1.96 -18.51
N ILE A 202 14.06 -0.74 -18.84
CA ILE A 202 14.07 0.43 -17.94
C ILE A 202 13.00 1.46 -18.37
N ASP A 203 12.74 1.54 -19.69
CA ASP A 203 11.67 2.36 -20.29
C ASP A 203 10.29 1.69 -20.12
#